data_5c3e2f886c10765e9a4f3a10a48d1bd7
#
_entry.id   5c3e2f886c10765e9a4f3a10a48d1bd7
#
_cell.length_a   1.000
_cell.length_b   1.000
_cell.length_c   1.000
_cell.angle_alpha   90.00
_cell.angle_beta   90.00
_cell.angle_gamma   90.00
#
_symmetry.space_group_name_H-M   'P 1'
#
loop_
_entity.id
_entity.type
_entity.pdbx_description
1 polymer ?
#
loop_
_entity_poly.entity_id
_entity_poly.type
_entity_poly.pdbx_seq_one_letter_code
_entity_poly.pdbx_strand_id
1 'polypeptide(L)'
;LVEHGFRLPSALDNRPLNFEEWENHLYKTVYVSATPGEYELQKSGGEIVEQVIRPTGLLDPVIEVKKASTQVDDLLIEIRKRVEKNERVLVTTLTKKLAEDLARFYQEKGIRVKYLHSDIETLERIEILRDLRLGVFDVLIGINLLREGLDLPEVSLVAILDADKEGFLRSFRSLIQTTGRAARNVDGHVIFYAEKMTESMRKAMDETSRRRTLQEKYNLEHGITPQTIQKAIPAPMTPTLGETDDEPKNSALLAKRALRTGAGSGHGRSLWSATESPAAALGNLDLLDSEARIEEIREIAGEFFTDIKDIRGITSKLENEMKTAAKSLQFER
;
A
#
# COMPACT_ATOMS: atom_id res chain seq x y z
N LEU A 1 8.05 10.99 -30.56
CA LEU A 1 8.82 9.93 -29.89
C LEU A 1 9.35 8.89 -30.90
N VAL A 2 8.58 8.47 -31.91
CA VAL A 2 9.04 7.60 -33.00
C VAL A 2 10.10 8.34 -33.85
N GLU A 3 9.84 9.59 -34.24
CA GLU A 3 10.76 10.43 -35.01
C GLU A 3 12.12 10.65 -34.31
N HIS A 4 12.14 10.55 -32.99
CA HIS A 4 13.35 10.72 -32.17
C HIS A 4 13.95 9.37 -31.70
N GLY A 5 13.46 8.24 -32.19
CA GLY A 5 13.98 6.91 -31.87
C GLY A 5 13.64 6.36 -30.48
N PHE A 6 12.77 7.02 -29.71
CA PHE A 6 12.34 6.55 -28.40
C PHE A 6 11.23 5.47 -28.47
N ARG A 7 10.62 5.27 -29.64
CA ARG A 7 9.63 4.22 -29.89
C ARG A 7 9.82 3.63 -31.29
N LEU A 8 9.44 2.37 -31.43
CA LEU A 8 9.44 1.68 -32.74
C LEU A 8 8.48 2.35 -33.72
N PRO A 9 8.72 2.28 -35.06
CA PRO A 9 7.81 2.80 -36.07
C PRO A 9 6.37 2.28 -35.93
N SER A 10 6.17 1.01 -35.52
CA SER A 10 4.86 0.42 -35.24
C SER A 10 4.09 1.12 -34.12
N ALA A 11 4.74 1.93 -33.29
CA ALA A 11 4.06 2.72 -32.27
C ALA A 11 3.26 3.91 -32.88
N LEU A 12 3.40 4.23 -34.16
CA LEU A 12 2.53 5.18 -34.85
C LEU A 12 1.09 4.66 -34.97
N ASP A 13 0.94 3.34 -35.06
CA ASP A 13 -0.36 2.67 -35.14
C ASP A 13 -0.97 2.42 -33.76
N ASN A 14 -0.16 2.56 -32.70
CA ASN A 14 -0.58 2.36 -31.31
C ASN A 14 -0.81 3.71 -30.62
N ARG A 15 -1.92 4.35 -30.94
CA ARG A 15 -2.39 5.53 -30.23
C ARG A 15 -3.45 5.18 -29.19
N PRO A 16 -3.56 5.93 -28.09
CA PRO A 16 -4.70 5.79 -27.20
C PRO A 16 -6.01 6.05 -27.95
N LEU A 17 -6.98 5.17 -27.77
CA LEU A 17 -8.34 5.40 -28.25
C LEU A 17 -9.02 6.41 -27.33
N ASN A 18 -9.88 7.26 -27.90
CA ASN A 18 -10.83 7.98 -27.08
C ASN A 18 -11.95 7.01 -26.62
N PHE A 19 -12.80 7.48 -25.68
CA PHE A 19 -13.80 6.59 -25.07
C PHE A 19 -14.80 6.03 -26.11
N GLU A 20 -15.25 6.86 -27.04
CA GLU A 20 -16.20 6.47 -28.09
C GLU A 20 -15.59 5.45 -29.06
N GLU A 21 -14.35 5.66 -29.50
CA GLU A 21 -13.63 4.70 -30.33
C GLU A 21 -13.43 3.37 -29.62
N TRP A 22 -13.06 3.41 -28.32
CA TRP A 22 -12.94 2.22 -27.50
C TRP A 22 -14.28 1.49 -27.39
N GLU A 23 -15.37 2.20 -27.13
CA GLU A 23 -16.71 1.64 -27.01
C GLU A 23 -17.16 0.95 -28.29
N ASN A 24 -16.85 1.51 -29.46
CA ASN A 24 -17.15 0.93 -30.75
C ASN A 24 -16.41 -0.39 -31.05
N HIS A 25 -15.31 -0.64 -30.35
CA HIS A 25 -14.57 -1.90 -30.44
C HIS A 25 -15.11 -2.99 -29.48
N LEU A 26 -16.00 -2.63 -28.55
CA LEU A 26 -16.60 -3.60 -27.63
C LEU A 26 -17.60 -4.49 -28.37
N TYR A 27 -17.31 -5.79 -28.41
CA TYR A 27 -18.22 -6.76 -29.03
C TYR A 27 -19.02 -7.57 -28.00
N LYS A 28 -18.33 -8.25 -27.08
CA LYS A 28 -18.91 -8.96 -25.94
C LYS A 28 -18.12 -8.56 -24.71
N THR A 29 -18.76 -7.95 -23.73
CA THR A 29 -18.07 -7.41 -22.58
C THR A 29 -18.68 -7.94 -21.29
N VAL A 30 -17.84 -8.41 -20.38
CA VAL A 30 -18.22 -8.75 -19.02
C VAL A 30 -17.62 -7.72 -18.08
N TYR A 31 -18.49 -6.98 -17.40
CA TYR A 31 -18.06 -6.01 -16.39
C TYR A 31 -17.91 -6.71 -15.04
N VAL A 32 -16.76 -6.57 -14.40
CA VAL A 32 -16.48 -7.16 -13.08
C VAL A 32 -16.13 -6.05 -12.10
N SER A 33 -16.96 -5.88 -11.08
CA SER A 33 -16.76 -4.86 -10.06
C SER A 33 -17.41 -5.27 -8.74
N ALA A 34 -16.77 -4.91 -7.61
CA ALA A 34 -17.40 -5.03 -6.28
C ALA A 34 -18.45 -3.92 -6.05
N THR A 35 -18.36 -2.82 -6.81
CA THR A 35 -19.20 -1.63 -6.71
C THR A 35 -19.48 -1.08 -8.11
N PRO A 36 -20.38 -1.74 -8.90
CA PRO A 36 -20.65 -1.34 -10.29
C PRO A 36 -21.07 0.12 -10.40
N GLY A 37 -20.65 0.77 -11.47
CA GLY A 37 -20.98 2.15 -11.81
C GLY A 37 -22.30 2.27 -12.59
N GLU A 38 -22.72 3.49 -12.81
CA GLU A 38 -23.95 3.76 -13.60
C GLU A 38 -23.78 3.33 -15.05
N TYR A 39 -22.57 3.52 -15.60
CA TYR A 39 -22.25 3.13 -16.98
C TYR A 39 -22.42 1.63 -17.19
N GLU A 40 -21.80 0.80 -16.33
CA GLU A 40 -21.89 -0.66 -16.43
C GLU A 40 -23.32 -1.16 -16.26
N LEU A 41 -24.06 -0.57 -15.31
CA LEU A 41 -25.47 -0.89 -15.07
C LEU A 41 -26.34 -0.56 -16.29
N GLN A 42 -26.14 0.58 -16.92
CA GLN A 42 -26.87 0.96 -18.13
C GLN A 42 -26.53 0.04 -19.31
N LYS A 43 -25.24 -0.27 -19.49
CA LYS A 43 -24.80 -1.14 -20.59
C LYS A 43 -25.23 -2.60 -20.42
N SER A 44 -25.37 -3.09 -19.19
CA SER A 44 -25.87 -4.44 -18.89
C SER A 44 -27.41 -4.53 -18.84
N GLY A 45 -28.12 -3.42 -19.11
CA GLY A 45 -29.59 -3.39 -18.98
C GLY A 45 -30.09 -3.54 -17.54
N GLY A 46 -29.24 -3.29 -16.55
CA GLY A 46 -29.53 -3.45 -15.12
C GLY A 46 -29.38 -4.89 -14.61
N GLU A 47 -28.98 -5.82 -15.46
CA GLU A 47 -28.71 -7.21 -15.03
C GLU A 47 -27.39 -7.30 -14.27
N ILE A 48 -27.45 -7.89 -13.07
CA ILE A 48 -26.30 -8.10 -12.19
C ILE A 48 -26.29 -9.55 -11.75
N VAL A 49 -25.16 -10.22 -11.97
CA VAL A 49 -24.89 -11.53 -11.37
C VAL A 49 -24.04 -11.33 -10.12
N GLU A 50 -24.63 -11.60 -8.96
CA GLU A 50 -23.94 -11.44 -7.70
C GLU A 50 -23.09 -12.67 -7.33
N GLN A 51 -21.81 -12.47 -7.05
CA GLN A 51 -20.92 -13.46 -6.46
C GLN A 51 -20.54 -13.02 -5.05
N VAL A 52 -21.40 -13.24 -4.07
CA VAL A 52 -21.23 -12.79 -2.69
C VAL A 52 -20.54 -13.85 -1.85
N ILE A 53 -20.83 -15.14 -2.11
CA ILE A 53 -20.34 -16.24 -1.28
C ILE A 53 -18.83 -16.44 -1.44
N ARG A 54 -18.15 -16.51 -0.28
CA ARG A 54 -16.72 -16.83 -0.19
C ARG A 54 -16.53 -18.30 0.19
N PRO A 55 -15.79 -19.10 -0.58
CA PRO A 55 -15.53 -20.50 -0.25
C PRO A 55 -14.82 -20.69 1.10
N THR A 56 -14.08 -19.69 1.56
CA THR A 56 -13.39 -19.69 2.87
C THR A 56 -14.32 -19.55 4.06
N GLY A 57 -15.59 -19.26 3.83
CA GLY A 57 -16.57 -19.00 4.88
C GLY A 57 -16.42 -17.64 5.59
N LEU A 58 -15.43 -16.83 5.22
CA LEU A 58 -15.17 -15.54 5.87
C LEU A 58 -16.33 -14.58 5.70
N LEU A 59 -16.76 -14.01 6.82
CA LEU A 59 -17.85 -13.07 6.89
C LEU A 59 -17.37 -11.64 6.54
N ASP A 60 -18.28 -10.82 6.05
CA ASP A 60 -18.03 -9.39 6.02
C ASP A 60 -17.92 -8.84 7.45
N PRO A 61 -17.05 -7.84 7.71
CA PRO A 61 -16.79 -7.35 9.05
C PRO A 61 -18.03 -6.67 9.66
N VAL A 62 -18.08 -6.69 10.99
CA VAL A 62 -19.06 -5.88 11.72
C VAL A 62 -18.65 -4.42 11.66
N ILE A 63 -19.60 -3.53 11.35
CA ILE A 63 -19.38 -2.08 11.34
C ILE A 63 -20.01 -1.48 12.60
N GLU A 64 -19.20 -0.82 13.40
CA GLU A 64 -19.60 -0.05 14.56
C GLU A 64 -19.50 1.45 14.25
N VAL A 65 -20.46 2.26 14.72
CA VAL A 65 -20.41 3.72 14.60
C VAL A 65 -20.12 4.31 15.96
N LYS A 66 -19.06 5.10 16.06
CA LYS A 66 -18.63 5.81 17.27
C LYS A 66 -18.57 7.31 17.02
N LYS A 67 -18.57 8.11 18.09
CA LYS A 67 -18.51 9.57 18.00
C LYS A 67 -17.16 10.06 17.45
N ALA A 68 -17.18 10.99 16.51
CA ALA A 68 -15.97 11.60 15.96
C ALA A 68 -15.26 12.52 16.97
N SER A 69 -15.98 13.12 17.89
CA SER A 69 -15.38 14.00 18.93
C SER A 69 -14.33 13.31 19.82
N THR A 70 -14.42 11.99 19.99
CA THR A 70 -13.47 11.20 20.81
C THR A 70 -12.64 10.23 19.96
N GLN A 71 -12.65 10.37 18.63
CA GLN A 71 -12.08 9.38 17.70
C GLN A 71 -10.60 9.05 17.94
N VAL A 72 -9.79 10.04 18.37
CA VAL A 72 -8.35 9.83 18.54
C VAL A 72 -8.04 8.97 19.77
N ASP A 73 -8.69 9.27 20.90
CA ASP A 73 -8.45 8.56 22.15
C ASP A 73 -9.12 7.18 22.16
N ASP A 74 -10.35 7.09 21.64
CA ASP A 74 -11.05 5.80 21.50
C ASP A 74 -10.29 4.86 20.57
N LEU A 75 -9.82 5.38 19.44
CA LEU A 75 -9.03 4.59 18.49
C LEU A 75 -7.71 4.09 19.10
N LEU A 76 -7.05 4.88 19.96
CA LEU A 76 -5.86 4.44 20.69
C LEU A 76 -6.14 3.20 21.55
N ILE A 77 -7.30 3.18 22.22
CA ILE A 77 -7.72 2.02 23.03
C ILE A 77 -7.95 0.80 22.14
N GLU A 78 -8.64 0.97 21.02
CA GLU A 78 -8.90 -0.12 20.08
C GLU A 78 -7.61 -0.64 19.43
N ILE A 79 -6.66 0.25 19.08
CA ILE A 79 -5.34 -0.13 18.57
C ILE A 79 -4.61 -1.02 19.57
N ARG A 80 -4.55 -0.63 20.86
CA ARG A 80 -3.86 -1.41 21.89
C ARG A 80 -4.41 -2.82 22.02
N LYS A 81 -5.74 -2.96 22.01
CA LYS A 81 -6.41 -4.27 22.03
C LYS A 81 -5.98 -5.18 20.86
N ARG A 82 -5.75 -4.59 19.67
CA ARG A 82 -5.33 -5.34 18.47
C ARG A 82 -3.83 -5.66 18.51
N VAL A 83 -3.02 -4.72 18.97
CA VAL A 83 -1.57 -4.91 19.13
C VAL A 83 -1.27 -6.03 20.13
N GLU A 84 -2.00 -6.12 21.25
CA GLU A 84 -1.89 -7.20 22.22
C GLU A 84 -2.16 -8.60 21.60
N LYS A 85 -3.04 -8.66 20.59
CA LYS A 85 -3.33 -9.88 19.83
C LYS A 85 -2.39 -10.12 18.65
N ASN A 86 -1.38 -9.25 18.47
CA ASN A 86 -0.49 -9.27 17.31
C ASN A 86 -1.20 -9.08 15.95
N GLU A 87 -2.30 -8.35 15.94
CA GLU A 87 -3.10 -8.00 14.76
C GLU A 87 -2.70 -6.62 14.23
N ARG A 88 -3.09 -6.32 12.98
CA ARG A 88 -2.77 -5.06 12.31
C ARG A 88 -4.00 -4.18 12.16
N VAL A 89 -3.76 -2.88 12.13
CA VAL A 89 -4.81 -1.86 12.07
C VAL A 89 -4.59 -0.95 10.87
N LEU A 90 -5.65 -0.69 10.11
CA LEU A 90 -5.69 0.34 9.07
C LEU A 90 -6.52 1.51 9.55
N VAL A 91 -6.00 2.73 9.36
CA VAL A 91 -6.71 3.97 9.70
C VAL A 91 -6.80 4.86 8.47
N THR A 92 -8.00 5.30 8.12
CA THR A 92 -8.19 6.22 7.00
C THR A 92 -8.55 7.63 7.49
N THR A 93 -7.81 8.61 6.98
CA THR A 93 -8.01 10.04 7.24
C THR A 93 -8.45 10.76 5.97
N LEU A 94 -8.85 12.04 6.10
CA LEU A 94 -9.23 12.87 4.96
C LEU A 94 -8.07 13.69 4.40
N THR A 95 -7.07 14.02 5.24
CA THR A 95 -5.97 14.92 4.86
C THR A 95 -4.61 14.34 5.23
N LYS A 96 -3.57 14.74 4.49
CA LYS A 96 -2.17 14.40 4.79
C LYS A 96 -1.77 14.86 6.18
N LYS A 97 -2.08 16.12 6.50
CA LYS A 97 -1.76 16.71 7.79
C LYS A 97 -2.34 15.90 8.95
N LEU A 98 -3.62 15.52 8.87
CA LEU A 98 -4.24 14.69 9.92
C LEU A 98 -3.57 13.31 10.03
N ALA A 99 -3.17 12.70 8.90
CA ALA A 99 -2.45 11.44 8.92
C ALA A 99 -1.10 11.54 9.62
N GLU A 100 -0.35 12.60 9.34
CA GLU A 100 0.97 12.88 9.94
C GLU A 100 0.86 13.19 11.43
N ASP A 101 -0.06 14.08 11.81
CA ASP A 101 -0.27 14.48 13.21
C ASP A 101 -0.73 13.28 14.04
N LEU A 102 -1.63 12.46 13.50
CA LEU A 102 -2.11 11.24 14.15
C LEU A 102 -1.01 10.19 14.29
N ALA A 103 -0.17 10.01 13.26
CA ALA A 103 0.96 9.10 13.33
C ALA A 103 1.95 9.53 14.43
N ARG A 104 2.29 10.82 14.50
CA ARG A 104 3.15 11.38 15.54
C ARG A 104 2.57 11.15 16.94
N PHE A 105 1.29 11.47 17.11
CA PHE A 105 0.60 11.28 18.39
C PHE A 105 0.66 9.82 18.87
N TYR A 106 0.37 8.86 17.98
CA TYR A 106 0.41 7.44 18.36
C TYR A 106 1.83 6.93 18.58
N GLN A 107 2.84 7.44 17.86
CA GLN A 107 4.25 7.15 18.14
C GLN A 107 4.67 7.62 19.54
N GLU A 108 4.26 8.81 19.95
CA GLU A 108 4.49 9.34 21.30
C GLU A 108 3.83 8.49 22.39
N LYS A 109 2.72 7.80 22.05
CA LYS A 109 2.03 6.84 22.94
C LYS A 109 2.60 5.43 22.90
N GLY A 110 3.74 5.22 22.19
CA GLY A 110 4.44 3.95 22.13
C GLY A 110 3.88 2.96 21.10
N ILE A 111 3.00 3.38 20.18
CA ILE A 111 2.48 2.53 19.11
C ILE A 111 3.43 2.60 17.91
N ARG A 112 3.75 1.45 17.33
CA ARG A 112 4.52 1.36 16.09
C ARG A 112 3.59 1.67 14.91
N VAL A 113 3.72 2.87 14.34
CA VAL A 113 2.83 3.36 13.29
C VAL A 113 3.64 3.93 12.12
N LYS A 114 3.15 3.69 10.91
CA LYS A 114 3.57 4.40 9.68
C LYS A 114 2.37 5.07 9.03
N TYR A 115 2.62 6.11 8.25
CA TYR A 115 1.58 6.71 7.41
C TYR A 115 1.94 6.57 5.93
N LEU A 116 0.89 6.55 5.08
CA LEU A 116 1.00 6.37 3.63
C LEU A 116 0.27 7.50 2.92
N HIS A 117 0.96 8.21 2.02
CA HIS A 117 0.39 9.29 1.21
C HIS A 117 0.77 9.17 -0.27
N SER A 118 0.23 10.06 -1.12
CA SER A 118 0.37 9.99 -2.57
C SER A 118 1.79 10.18 -3.09
N ASP A 119 2.66 10.80 -2.29
CA ASP A 119 4.01 11.19 -2.71
C ASP A 119 5.05 10.08 -2.44
N ILE A 120 4.62 8.99 -1.82
CA ILE A 120 5.47 7.80 -1.59
C ILE A 120 5.61 7.03 -2.89
N GLU A 121 6.84 6.70 -3.24
CA GLU A 121 7.16 5.93 -4.44
C GLU A 121 6.57 4.51 -4.39
N THR A 122 6.33 3.93 -5.56
CA THR A 122 5.66 2.62 -5.66
C THR A 122 6.46 1.52 -4.95
N LEU A 123 7.78 1.53 -5.05
CA LEU A 123 8.63 0.53 -4.39
C LEU A 123 8.58 0.67 -2.88
N GLU A 124 8.72 1.88 -2.36
CA GLU A 124 8.61 2.16 -0.92
C GLU A 124 7.23 1.76 -0.37
N ARG A 125 6.16 1.99 -1.15
CA ARG A 125 4.81 1.54 -0.78
C ARG A 125 4.73 0.01 -0.61
N ILE A 126 5.37 -0.74 -1.51
CA ILE A 126 5.39 -2.21 -1.43
C ILE A 126 6.13 -2.66 -0.16
N GLU A 127 7.25 -2.02 0.17
CA GLU A 127 8.01 -2.30 1.39
C GLU A 127 7.23 -1.97 2.65
N ILE A 128 6.55 -0.82 2.70
CA ILE A 128 5.68 -0.44 3.83
C ILE A 128 4.59 -1.50 4.05
N LEU A 129 3.93 -1.96 2.99
CA LEU A 129 2.89 -2.98 3.10
C LEU A 129 3.46 -4.34 3.54
N ARG A 130 4.63 -4.70 3.06
CA ARG A 130 5.35 -5.89 3.50
C ARG A 130 5.74 -5.81 4.98
N ASP A 131 6.27 -4.68 5.42
CA ASP A 131 6.66 -4.42 6.80
C ASP A 131 5.45 -4.49 7.76
N LEU A 132 4.28 -3.98 7.34
CA LEU A 132 3.03 -4.13 8.09
C LEU A 132 2.67 -5.61 8.27
N ARG A 133 2.72 -6.41 7.22
CA ARG A 133 2.43 -7.84 7.27
C ARG A 133 3.43 -8.61 8.13
N LEU A 134 4.71 -8.25 8.07
CA LEU A 134 5.76 -8.81 8.94
C LEU A 134 5.65 -8.38 10.41
N GLY A 135 4.84 -7.38 10.73
CA GLY A 135 4.70 -6.85 12.07
C GLY A 135 5.86 -5.99 12.53
N VAL A 136 6.60 -5.40 11.59
CA VAL A 136 7.62 -4.38 11.90
C VAL A 136 6.95 -3.17 12.55
N PHE A 137 5.72 -2.87 12.15
CA PHE A 137 4.82 -1.91 12.80
C PHE A 137 3.38 -2.43 12.80
N ASP A 138 2.50 -1.84 13.60
CA ASP A 138 1.17 -2.37 13.87
C ASP A 138 0.05 -1.60 13.18
N VAL A 139 0.26 -0.30 12.96
CA VAL A 139 -0.78 0.60 12.45
C VAL A 139 -0.31 1.28 11.17
N LEU A 140 -1.13 1.23 10.14
CA LEU A 140 -0.93 1.98 8.92
C LEU A 140 -2.02 3.04 8.78
N ILE A 141 -1.62 4.30 8.73
CA ILE A 141 -2.52 5.44 8.51
C ILE A 141 -2.41 5.88 7.06
N GLY A 142 -3.53 6.09 6.40
CA GLY A 142 -3.51 6.55 5.01
C GLY A 142 -4.76 7.32 4.62
N ILE A 143 -4.70 8.04 3.48
CA ILE A 143 -5.84 8.80 2.96
C ILE A 143 -6.67 7.89 2.05
N ASN A 144 -6.37 7.88 0.78
CA ASN A 144 -7.12 7.17 -0.27
C ASN A 144 -6.47 5.83 -0.65
N LEU A 145 -5.20 5.66 -0.36
CA LEU A 145 -4.36 4.57 -0.84
C LEU A 145 -4.70 3.20 -0.24
N LEU A 146 -5.59 3.16 0.75
CA LEU A 146 -6.04 1.93 1.40
C LEU A 146 -7.24 1.27 0.70
N ARG A 147 -7.75 1.82 -0.41
CA ARG A 147 -8.92 1.29 -1.10
C ARG A 147 -8.61 0.15 -2.06
N GLU A 148 -7.57 0.25 -2.86
CA GLU A 148 -7.25 -0.67 -3.94
C GLU A 148 -5.90 -1.34 -3.79
N GLY A 149 -5.77 -2.55 -4.33
CA GLY A 149 -4.52 -3.29 -4.43
C GLY A 149 -3.97 -3.83 -3.09
N LEU A 150 -4.73 -3.78 -1.99
CA LEU A 150 -4.29 -4.29 -0.70
C LEU A 150 -4.91 -5.65 -0.39
N ASP A 151 -4.05 -6.60 -0.06
CA ASP A 151 -4.42 -7.92 0.42
C ASP A 151 -3.67 -8.22 1.71
N LEU A 152 -4.30 -7.86 2.83
CA LEU A 152 -3.69 -7.83 4.17
C LEU A 152 -4.53 -8.68 5.13
N PRO A 153 -4.38 -10.01 5.13
CA PRO A 153 -5.15 -10.89 6.01
C PRO A 153 -4.85 -10.69 7.50
N GLU A 154 -3.72 -10.07 7.82
CA GLU A 154 -3.31 -9.76 9.19
C GLU A 154 -4.09 -8.57 9.79
N VAL A 155 -4.82 -7.81 8.96
CA VAL A 155 -5.62 -6.66 9.39
C VAL A 155 -6.94 -7.13 9.97
N SER A 156 -7.16 -6.87 11.25
CA SER A 156 -8.41 -7.15 11.96
C SER A 156 -9.25 -5.91 12.21
N LEU A 157 -8.65 -4.71 12.22
CA LEU A 157 -9.38 -3.46 12.45
C LEU A 157 -9.15 -2.47 11.31
N VAL A 158 -10.25 -1.92 10.81
CA VAL A 158 -10.24 -0.76 9.90
C VAL A 158 -11.00 0.38 10.57
N ALA A 159 -10.33 1.49 10.81
CA ALA A 159 -10.92 2.70 11.37
C ALA A 159 -11.05 3.78 10.30
N ILE A 160 -12.25 4.33 10.16
CA ILE A 160 -12.54 5.41 9.21
C ILE A 160 -12.89 6.66 10.01
N LEU A 161 -11.93 7.58 10.06
CA LEU A 161 -12.12 8.86 10.75
C LEU A 161 -12.97 9.81 9.91
N ASP A 162 -13.77 10.64 10.59
CA ASP A 162 -14.68 11.60 9.92
C ASP A 162 -15.51 10.94 8.79
N ALA A 163 -16.14 9.82 9.10
CA ALA A 163 -16.89 9.03 8.13
C ALA A 163 -18.13 9.76 7.59
N ASP A 164 -18.62 10.76 8.32
CA ASP A 164 -19.76 11.61 7.96
C ASP A 164 -19.42 12.80 7.07
N LYS A 165 -18.15 13.03 6.78
CA LYS A 165 -17.73 14.10 5.85
C LYS A 165 -17.92 13.63 4.42
N GLU A 166 -19.15 13.73 3.92
CA GLU A 166 -19.50 13.28 2.57
C GLU A 166 -18.58 13.87 1.49
N GLY A 167 -18.24 13.04 0.51
CA GLY A 167 -17.37 13.37 -0.59
C GLY A 167 -16.79 12.11 -1.23
N PHE A 168 -15.88 12.28 -2.19
CA PHE A 168 -15.28 11.18 -2.93
C PHE A 168 -14.66 10.10 -2.03
N LEU A 169 -13.99 10.48 -0.92
CA LEU A 169 -13.34 9.57 0.02
C LEU A 169 -14.32 8.90 1.01
N ARG A 170 -15.53 9.38 1.13
CA ARG A 170 -16.57 8.89 2.04
C ARG A 170 -17.88 8.56 1.32
N SER A 171 -17.82 8.39 -0.01
CA SER A 171 -18.94 7.86 -0.79
C SER A 171 -19.23 6.40 -0.41
N PHE A 172 -20.44 5.93 -0.68
CA PHE A 172 -20.84 4.54 -0.49
C PHE A 172 -19.80 3.54 -1.03
N ARG A 173 -19.33 3.74 -2.28
CA ARG A 173 -18.34 2.88 -2.92
C ARG A 173 -17.01 2.86 -2.15
N SER A 174 -16.56 4.04 -1.73
CA SER A 174 -15.33 4.20 -0.97
C SER A 174 -15.41 3.49 0.39
N LEU A 175 -16.53 3.64 1.10
CA LEU A 175 -16.76 3.01 2.39
C LEU A 175 -16.81 1.48 2.26
N ILE A 176 -17.53 0.93 1.27
CA ILE A 176 -17.58 -0.52 1.02
C ILE A 176 -16.18 -1.09 0.71
N GLN A 177 -15.42 -0.44 -0.17
CA GLN A 177 -14.08 -0.91 -0.53
C GLN A 177 -13.12 -0.91 0.67
N THR A 178 -13.17 0.14 1.49
CA THR A 178 -12.33 0.26 2.68
C THR A 178 -12.75 -0.76 3.75
N THR A 179 -14.04 -0.90 4.02
CA THR A 179 -14.60 -1.91 4.92
C THR A 179 -14.16 -3.32 4.54
N GLY A 180 -14.17 -3.64 3.25
CA GLY A 180 -13.75 -4.94 2.73
C GLY A 180 -12.29 -5.31 3.01
N ARG A 181 -11.45 -4.38 3.49
CA ARG A 181 -10.05 -4.70 3.88
C ARG A 181 -9.98 -5.56 5.14
N ALA A 182 -10.94 -5.42 6.05
CA ALA A 182 -11.04 -6.27 7.24
C ALA A 182 -11.71 -7.64 6.98
N ALA A 183 -12.27 -7.87 5.80
CA ALA A 183 -13.04 -9.08 5.48
C ALA A 183 -12.21 -10.35 5.25
N ARG A 184 -10.88 -10.29 5.40
CA ARG A 184 -9.96 -11.43 5.27
C ARG A 184 -9.54 -12.02 6.61
N ASN A 185 -9.96 -11.39 7.70
CA ASN A 185 -9.70 -11.82 9.07
C ASN A 185 -11.00 -12.26 9.72
N VAL A 186 -10.99 -13.33 10.46
CA VAL A 186 -12.17 -13.83 11.20
C VAL A 186 -12.65 -12.80 12.22
N ASP A 187 -11.71 -12.11 12.89
CA ASP A 187 -11.97 -11.05 13.85
C ASP A 187 -12.10 -9.66 13.19
N GLY A 188 -12.41 -9.64 11.88
CA GLY A 188 -12.53 -8.42 11.10
C GLY A 188 -13.59 -7.48 11.67
N HIS A 189 -13.18 -6.26 12.03
CA HIS A 189 -14.02 -5.23 12.61
C HIS A 189 -13.76 -3.89 11.94
N VAL A 190 -14.80 -3.06 11.81
CA VAL A 190 -14.71 -1.73 11.22
C VAL A 190 -15.35 -0.70 12.13
N ILE A 191 -14.69 0.42 12.34
CA ILE A 191 -15.23 1.54 13.13
C ILE A 191 -15.38 2.75 12.22
N PHE A 192 -16.60 3.27 12.14
CA PHE A 192 -16.89 4.57 11.54
C PHE A 192 -16.97 5.61 12.65
N TYR A 193 -16.02 6.55 12.66
CA TYR A 193 -16.11 7.71 13.55
C TYR A 193 -16.89 8.82 12.85
N ALA A 194 -18.03 9.19 13.41
CA ALA A 194 -18.96 10.13 12.81
C ALA A 194 -19.80 10.87 13.86
N GLU A 195 -20.13 12.12 13.61
CA GLU A 195 -21.12 12.86 14.42
C GLU A 195 -22.54 12.62 13.89
N LYS A 196 -22.68 12.35 12.61
CA LYS A 196 -23.97 12.16 11.94
C LYS A 196 -23.96 10.89 11.09
N MET A 197 -25.08 10.17 11.08
CA MET A 197 -25.29 9.07 10.14
C MET A 197 -25.64 9.64 8.76
N THR A 198 -24.78 9.42 7.78
CA THR A 198 -25.03 9.83 6.40
C THR A 198 -25.69 8.71 5.59
N GLU A 199 -26.26 9.07 4.43
CA GLU A 199 -26.87 8.08 3.54
C GLU A 199 -25.82 7.09 2.99
N SER A 200 -24.64 7.57 2.66
CA SER A 200 -23.52 6.74 2.20
C SER A 200 -23.08 5.72 3.26
N MET A 201 -23.02 6.13 4.53
CA MET A 201 -22.71 5.23 5.65
C MET A 201 -23.82 4.19 5.82
N ARG A 202 -25.08 4.61 5.83
CA ARG A 202 -26.24 3.70 5.97
C ARG A 202 -26.23 2.63 4.88
N LYS A 203 -26.14 3.05 3.61
CA LYS A 203 -26.05 2.12 2.47
C LYS A 203 -24.88 1.13 2.60
N ALA A 204 -23.71 1.61 3.07
CA ALA A 204 -22.55 0.76 3.25
C ALA A 204 -22.76 -0.27 4.37
N MET A 205 -23.35 0.13 5.48
CA MET A 205 -23.66 -0.75 6.59
C MET A 205 -24.73 -1.80 6.22
N ASP A 206 -25.81 -1.36 5.56
CA ASP A 206 -26.89 -2.24 5.12
C ASP A 206 -26.37 -3.30 4.14
N GLU A 207 -25.59 -2.91 3.16
CA GLU A 207 -25.02 -3.83 2.18
C GLU A 207 -24.01 -4.81 2.81
N THR A 208 -23.14 -4.33 3.71
CA THR A 208 -22.21 -5.20 4.43
C THR A 208 -22.95 -6.19 5.32
N SER A 209 -24.02 -5.75 6.00
CA SER A 209 -24.87 -6.61 6.83
C SER A 209 -25.61 -7.65 5.96
N ARG A 210 -26.15 -7.25 4.82
CA ARG A 210 -26.81 -8.16 3.86
C ARG A 210 -25.86 -9.25 3.42
N ARG A 211 -24.66 -8.90 2.98
CA ARG A 211 -23.63 -9.86 2.54
C ARG A 211 -23.22 -10.81 3.67
N ARG A 212 -23.05 -10.27 4.87
CA ARG A 212 -22.71 -11.05 6.05
C ARG A 212 -23.78 -12.12 6.34
N THR A 213 -25.04 -11.71 6.35
CA THR A 213 -26.18 -12.63 6.59
C THR A 213 -26.26 -13.75 5.55
N LEU A 214 -26.04 -13.42 4.26
CA LEU A 214 -26.02 -14.40 3.19
C LEU A 214 -24.88 -15.42 3.39
N GLN A 215 -23.70 -14.95 3.76
CA GLN A 215 -22.55 -15.83 4.01
C GLN A 215 -22.76 -16.69 5.26
N GLU A 216 -23.31 -16.12 6.34
CA GLU A 216 -23.63 -16.86 7.56
C GLU A 216 -24.61 -18.00 7.29
N LYS A 217 -25.67 -17.72 6.55
CA LYS A 217 -26.65 -18.74 6.15
C LYS A 217 -25.99 -19.84 5.33
N TYR A 218 -25.18 -19.48 4.34
CA TYR A 218 -24.47 -20.45 3.52
C TYR A 218 -23.49 -21.32 4.34
N ASN A 219 -22.77 -20.72 5.27
CA ASN A 219 -21.85 -21.43 6.15
C ASN A 219 -22.59 -22.47 7.02
N LEU A 220 -23.74 -22.09 7.57
CA LEU A 220 -24.58 -22.99 8.37
C LEU A 220 -25.12 -24.16 7.55
N GLU A 221 -25.60 -23.88 6.33
CA GLU A 221 -26.15 -24.91 5.44
C GLU A 221 -25.10 -25.92 4.96
N HIS A 222 -23.83 -25.47 4.83
CA HIS A 222 -22.73 -26.30 4.32
C HIS A 222 -21.73 -26.75 5.40
N GLY A 223 -21.97 -26.41 6.67
CA GLY A 223 -21.07 -26.80 7.78
C GLY A 223 -19.68 -26.18 7.69
N ILE A 224 -19.55 -24.95 7.10
CA ILE A 224 -18.28 -24.27 6.89
C ILE A 224 -17.93 -23.45 8.13
N THR A 225 -16.75 -23.68 8.69
CA THR A 225 -16.18 -22.84 9.76
C THR A 225 -15.25 -21.80 9.14
N PRO A 226 -15.51 -20.49 9.34
CA PRO A 226 -14.64 -19.43 8.81
C PRO A 226 -13.21 -19.55 9.36
N GLN A 227 -12.23 -19.35 8.48
CA GLN A 227 -10.81 -19.33 8.85
C GLN A 227 -10.11 -18.14 8.23
N THR A 228 -9.25 -17.46 9.01
CA THR A 228 -8.41 -16.36 8.52
C THR A 228 -7.52 -16.86 7.40
N ILE A 229 -7.44 -16.10 6.31
CA ILE A 229 -6.59 -16.41 5.17
C ILE A 229 -5.12 -16.30 5.59
N GLN A 230 -4.35 -17.35 5.32
CA GLN A 230 -2.89 -17.31 5.44
C GLN A 230 -2.28 -17.17 4.05
N LYS A 231 -1.49 -16.14 3.85
CA LYS A 231 -0.84 -15.86 2.57
C LYS A 231 0.65 -15.61 2.77
N ALA A 232 1.48 -16.25 1.97
CA ALA A 232 2.92 -16.02 1.98
C ALA A 232 3.23 -14.53 1.76
N ILE A 233 4.22 -14.02 2.50
CA ILE A 233 4.71 -12.66 2.34
C ILE A 233 5.77 -12.66 1.26
N PRO A 234 5.64 -11.87 0.18
CA PRO A 234 6.62 -11.83 -0.90
C PRO A 234 8.02 -11.45 -0.39
N ALA A 235 9.04 -12.00 -1.02
CA ALA A 235 10.43 -11.58 -0.80
C ALA A 235 10.59 -10.07 -1.12
N PRO A 236 11.60 -9.38 -0.56
CA PRO A 236 11.90 -7.99 -0.91
C PRO A 236 12.16 -7.89 -2.42
N MET A 237 11.65 -6.82 -3.05
CA MET A 237 11.86 -6.59 -4.49
C MET A 237 13.26 -6.05 -4.80
N THR A 238 13.93 -5.46 -3.82
CA THR A 238 15.36 -5.12 -3.94
C THR A 238 16.17 -6.34 -3.55
N PRO A 239 16.97 -6.94 -4.48
CA PRO A 239 17.95 -7.93 -4.09
C PRO A 239 18.90 -7.27 -3.08
N THR A 240 18.98 -7.79 -1.88
CA THR A 240 20.09 -7.48 -0.99
C THR A 240 21.33 -8.02 -1.70
N LEU A 241 22.15 -7.14 -2.27
CA LEU A 241 23.45 -7.51 -2.85
C LEU A 241 24.21 -8.31 -1.78
N GLY A 242 24.29 -9.63 -1.96
CA GLY A 242 25.12 -10.48 -1.11
C GLY A 242 24.50 -11.68 -0.42
N GLU A 243 23.25 -12.07 -0.68
CA GLU A 243 22.71 -13.33 -0.13
C GLU A 243 22.51 -14.36 -1.25
N THR A 244 23.46 -15.29 -1.33
CA THR A 244 23.32 -16.56 -2.08
C THR A 244 22.21 -17.39 -1.48
N ASP A 245 21.40 -18.00 -2.37
CA ASP A 245 20.30 -18.91 -2.05
C ASP A 245 20.75 -20.11 -1.21
N ASP A 246 20.80 -19.95 0.12
CA ASP A 246 20.83 -21.09 1.03
C ASP A 246 20.26 -20.70 2.40
N GLU A 247 19.09 -21.31 2.69
CA GLU A 247 18.38 -21.46 3.97
C GLU A 247 17.60 -20.27 4.60
N PRO A 248 16.46 -20.57 5.27
CA PRO A 248 15.56 -19.56 5.85
C PRO A 248 16.13 -18.99 7.16
N LYS A 249 17.05 -18.01 7.06
CA LYS A 249 17.60 -17.29 8.24
C LYS A 249 16.74 -16.09 8.69
N ASN A 250 15.47 -16.06 8.32
CA ASN A 250 14.61 -14.92 8.62
C ASN A 250 14.27 -14.69 10.10
N SER A 251 14.41 -15.70 10.96
CA SER A 251 14.10 -15.53 12.40
C SER A 251 15.20 -14.77 13.17
N ALA A 252 16.46 -14.94 12.79
CA ALA A 252 17.58 -14.31 13.48
C ALA A 252 17.75 -12.82 13.11
N LEU A 253 17.42 -12.43 11.87
CA LEU A 253 17.47 -11.03 11.44
C LEU A 253 16.30 -10.22 12.03
N LEU A 254 15.13 -10.82 12.12
CA LEU A 254 13.97 -10.22 12.81
C LEU A 254 14.25 -10.03 14.29
N ALA A 255 14.89 -11.00 14.96
CA ALA A 255 15.29 -10.87 16.35
C ALA A 255 16.38 -9.77 16.54
N LYS A 256 17.37 -9.69 15.66
CA LYS A 256 18.39 -8.62 15.71
C LYS A 256 17.83 -7.23 15.39
N ARG A 257 16.86 -7.11 14.51
CA ARG A 257 16.20 -5.84 14.17
C ARG A 257 15.24 -5.41 15.29
N ALA A 258 14.54 -6.35 15.94
CA ALA A 258 13.72 -6.09 17.12
C ALA A 258 14.57 -5.66 18.35
N LEU A 259 15.77 -6.21 18.52
CA LEU A 259 16.70 -5.82 19.57
C LEU A 259 17.35 -4.43 19.33
N ARG A 260 17.44 -3.95 18.09
CA ARG A 260 17.90 -2.57 17.77
C ARG A 260 16.82 -1.52 17.93
N THR A 261 15.55 -1.87 18.04
CA THR A 261 14.42 -0.95 18.24
C THR A 261 13.91 -0.88 19.68
N GLY A 262 14.76 -1.27 20.67
CA GLY A 262 14.59 -0.82 22.04
C GLY A 262 13.74 -1.67 22.95
N ALA A 263 14.35 -2.73 23.49
CA ALA A 263 14.09 -3.16 24.86
C ALA A 263 15.40 -2.96 25.65
N GLY A 264 15.61 -1.79 26.16
CA GLY A 264 16.74 -1.42 27.01
C GLY A 264 16.35 -0.24 27.86
N SER A 265 16.11 -0.51 29.13
CA SER A 265 15.87 0.45 30.20
C SER A 265 17.00 1.49 30.29
N GLY A 266 16.65 2.76 30.40
CA GLY A 266 17.47 3.73 31.09
C GLY A 266 18.12 4.81 30.23
N HIS A 267 17.68 6.02 30.51
CA HIS A 267 18.29 7.32 30.19
C HIS A 267 18.27 7.78 28.74
N GLY A 268 17.38 8.72 28.54
CA GLY A 268 17.12 9.45 27.31
C GLY A 268 18.34 10.12 26.71
N ARG A 269 18.35 10.05 25.43
CA ARG A 269 18.65 11.17 24.53
C ARG A 269 17.83 10.96 23.28
N SER A 270 16.89 11.85 23.10
CA SER A 270 16.16 12.09 21.85
C SER A 270 17.17 12.19 20.70
N LEU A 271 17.15 11.25 19.75
CA LEU A 271 17.99 11.25 18.56
C LEU A 271 17.30 11.95 17.37
N TRP A 272 16.40 12.89 17.65
CA TRP A 272 15.84 13.77 16.62
C TRP A 272 15.58 15.13 17.22
N SER A 273 16.64 15.96 17.33
CA SER A 273 16.48 17.41 17.41
C SER A 273 16.25 17.93 15.99
N ALA A 274 15.17 18.66 15.80
CA ALA A 274 14.66 19.18 14.54
C ALA A 274 15.48 20.37 13.99
N THR A 275 16.79 20.21 13.77
CA THR A 275 17.64 21.28 13.20
C THR A 275 18.73 20.82 12.25
N GLU A 276 18.78 19.56 11.84
CA GLU A 276 19.76 19.16 10.82
C GLU A 276 19.06 18.76 9.52
N SER A 277 19.35 19.54 8.46
CA SER A 277 18.93 19.25 7.10
C SER A 277 19.56 17.95 6.61
N PRO A 278 18.95 17.21 5.64
CA PRO A 278 19.52 15.98 5.07
C PRO A 278 20.93 16.14 4.49
N ALA A 279 21.37 17.35 4.22
CA ALA A 279 22.71 17.67 3.74
C ALA A 279 23.80 17.57 4.84
N ALA A 280 23.45 17.67 6.12
CA ALA A 280 24.40 17.54 7.21
C ALA A 280 24.66 16.07 7.63
N ALA A 281 23.74 15.16 7.31
CA ALA A 281 23.91 13.71 7.55
C ALA A 281 24.88 13.04 6.55
N LEU A 282 25.17 13.69 5.42
CA LEU A 282 26.12 13.22 4.40
C LEU A 282 27.58 13.61 4.69
N GLY A 283 27.85 14.37 5.74
CA GLY A 283 29.20 14.91 6.06
C GLY A 283 30.16 13.97 6.77
N ASN A 284 29.76 12.78 7.18
CA ASN A 284 30.60 11.82 7.90
C ASN A 284 30.55 10.39 7.36
N LEU A 285 30.35 10.23 6.06
CA LEU A 285 30.63 8.96 5.38
C LEU A 285 32.11 8.96 5.03
N ASP A 286 32.85 8.07 5.70
CA ASP A 286 34.27 7.88 5.53
C ASP A 286 34.67 7.80 4.04
N LEU A 287 35.63 8.65 3.65
CA LEU A 287 36.19 8.70 2.29
C LEU A 287 36.77 7.34 1.82
N LEU A 288 37.12 6.47 2.74
CA LEU A 288 37.62 5.11 2.46
C LEU A 288 36.58 4.17 1.88
N ASP A 289 35.30 4.37 2.24
CA ASP A 289 34.18 3.54 1.70
C ASP A 289 33.77 3.99 0.29
N SER A 290 34.13 5.21 -0.10
CA SER A 290 33.83 5.74 -1.43
C SER A 290 34.77 5.20 -2.51
N GLU A 291 36.04 4.95 -2.19
CA GLU A 291 37.02 4.40 -3.15
C GLU A 291 36.74 2.92 -3.46
N ALA A 292 36.37 2.14 -2.46
CA ALA A 292 35.98 0.74 -2.68
C ALA A 292 34.71 0.61 -3.53
N ARG A 293 33.73 1.46 -3.33
CA ARG A 293 32.52 1.51 -4.17
C ARG A 293 32.78 2.02 -5.58
N ILE A 294 33.73 2.92 -5.74
CA ILE A 294 34.17 3.42 -7.06
C ILE A 294 34.86 2.30 -7.86
N GLU A 295 35.66 1.49 -7.19
CA GLU A 295 36.34 0.35 -7.83
C GLU A 295 35.34 -0.74 -8.26
N GLU A 296 34.34 -1.05 -7.42
CA GLU A 296 33.26 -1.98 -7.72
C GLU A 296 32.38 -1.52 -8.88
N ILE A 297 32.07 -0.22 -8.96
CA ILE A 297 31.35 0.38 -10.08
C ILE A 297 32.20 0.33 -11.36
N ARG A 298 33.52 0.52 -11.27
CA ARG A 298 34.43 0.36 -12.41
C ARG A 298 34.46 -1.06 -12.96
N GLU A 299 34.47 -2.06 -12.07
CA GLU A 299 34.45 -3.46 -12.46
C GLU A 299 33.16 -3.88 -13.15
N ILE A 300 32.00 -3.37 -12.66
CA ILE A 300 30.67 -3.63 -13.23
C ILE A 300 30.46 -2.88 -14.55
N ALA A 301 30.96 -1.65 -14.66
CA ALA A 301 30.74 -0.79 -15.83
C ALA A 301 31.80 -0.94 -16.93
N GLY A 302 32.85 -1.73 -16.68
CA GLY A 302 33.92 -1.99 -17.63
C GLY A 302 34.66 -0.70 -18.08
N GLU A 303 35.09 -0.67 -19.34
CA GLU A 303 35.88 0.41 -19.92
C GLU A 303 35.18 1.78 -19.99
N PHE A 304 33.91 1.87 -19.59
CA PHE A 304 33.12 3.12 -19.62
C PHE A 304 33.45 4.10 -18.50
N PHE A 305 34.05 3.67 -17.39
CA PHE A 305 34.35 4.54 -16.26
C PHE A 305 35.86 4.69 -16.04
N THR A 306 36.47 5.64 -16.69
CA THR A 306 37.90 5.95 -16.48
C THR A 306 38.12 6.98 -15.36
N ASP A 307 37.17 7.86 -15.06
CA ASP A 307 37.22 8.79 -13.93
C ASP A 307 35.83 9.37 -13.60
N ILE A 308 35.37 9.19 -12.35
CA ILE A 308 34.07 9.72 -11.88
C ILE A 308 34.06 11.24 -11.77
N LYS A 309 35.23 11.88 -11.75
CA LYS A 309 35.32 13.35 -11.71
C LYS A 309 34.82 14.03 -13.01
N ASP A 310 34.75 13.31 -14.12
CA ASP A 310 34.23 13.82 -15.40
C ASP A 310 32.84 13.28 -15.75
N ILE A 311 31.88 13.44 -14.82
CA ILE A 311 30.48 13.02 -15.04
C ILE A 311 29.88 13.67 -16.29
N ARG A 312 30.24 14.93 -16.59
CA ARG A 312 29.72 15.64 -17.78
C ARG A 312 30.24 15.04 -19.07
N GLY A 313 31.52 14.66 -19.11
CA GLY A 313 32.11 13.96 -20.26
C GLY A 313 31.46 12.60 -20.51
N ILE A 314 31.22 11.85 -19.46
CA ILE A 314 30.55 10.54 -19.51
C ILE A 314 29.10 10.66 -19.97
N THR A 315 28.35 11.60 -19.44
CA THR A 315 26.96 11.85 -19.83
C THR A 315 26.87 12.23 -21.32
N SER A 316 27.74 13.12 -21.78
CA SER A 316 27.82 13.52 -23.21
C SER A 316 28.16 12.36 -24.13
N LYS A 317 29.05 11.47 -23.69
CA LYS A 317 29.46 10.28 -24.46
C LYS A 317 28.31 9.27 -24.55
N LEU A 318 27.64 8.99 -23.45
CA LEU A 318 26.44 8.13 -23.41
C LEU A 318 25.29 8.69 -24.26
N GLU A 319 25.04 9.99 -24.20
CA GLU A 319 24.03 10.64 -25.07
C GLU A 319 24.35 10.49 -26.56
N ASN A 320 25.62 10.62 -26.95
CA ASN A 320 26.04 10.43 -28.33
C ASN A 320 25.95 8.98 -28.78
N GLU A 321 26.28 8.02 -27.93
CA GLU A 321 26.11 6.59 -28.23
C GLU A 321 24.65 6.20 -28.32
N MET A 322 23.79 6.70 -27.41
CA MET A 322 22.34 6.55 -27.52
C MET A 322 21.80 7.09 -28.84
N LYS A 323 22.20 8.30 -29.25
CA LYS A 323 21.78 8.92 -30.51
C LYS A 323 22.26 8.10 -31.72
N THR A 324 23.44 7.50 -31.64
CA THR A 324 24.01 6.66 -32.70
C THR A 324 23.30 5.31 -32.77
N ALA A 325 23.05 4.68 -31.65
CA ALA A 325 22.28 3.43 -31.55
C ALA A 325 20.83 3.61 -32.04
N ALA A 326 20.20 4.73 -31.67
CA ALA A 326 18.86 5.07 -32.16
C ALA A 326 18.82 5.26 -33.67
N LYS A 327 19.83 5.91 -34.29
CA LYS A 327 19.95 6.06 -35.74
C LYS A 327 20.15 4.73 -36.48
N SER A 328 20.86 3.78 -35.86
CA SER A 328 21.13 2.45 -36.41
C SER A 328 20.07 1.42 -36.05
N LEU A 329 18.99 1.79 -35.33
CA LEU A 329 17.93 0.90 -34.81
C LEU A 329 18.46 -0.25 -33.93
N GLN A 330 19.60 -0.05 -33.28
CA GLN A 330 20.20 -1.01 -32.37
C GLN A 330 19.80 -0.65 -30.92
N PHE A 331 18.60 -1.07 -30.52
CA PHE A 331 18.02 -0.72 -29.22
C PHE A 331 18.45 -1.59 -28.03
N GLU A 332 19.25 -2.63 -28.28
CA GLU A 332 19.73 -3.60 -27.27
C GLU A 332 21.17 -3.33 -26.78
N ARG A 333 21.71 -2.17 -27.06
CA ARG A 333 23.04 -1.78 -26.59
C ARG A 333 22.99 -0.84 -25.42
#